data_abf740222fdee14b80c1bd1b21e4dc4a
#
_entry.id   abf740222fdee14b80c1bd1b21e4dc4a
#
_cell.length_a   1.000
_cell.length_b   1.000
_cell.length_c   1.000
_cell.angle_alpha   90.00
_cell.angle_beta   90.00
_cell.angle_gamma   90.00
#
_symmetry.space_group_name_H-M   'P 1'
#
loop_
_entity.id
_entity.type
_entity.pdbx_description
1 polymer ?
#
loop_
_entity_poly.entity_id
_entity_poly.type
_entity_poly.pdbx_seq_one_letter_code
_entity_poly.pdbx_strand_id
1 'polypeptide(L)'
;MPLRNSKGKVGCQMLYTVGGWTQEDPSCPVEQFCPLENEWKNMASMINHRGNVAVCGLYGKIYTVGGSDGVTYKSNVERYDPQTNTWSNDVAPLSSPRSGVCLVEMDGYLYALGGYDGMVCTNTVERYNPKMNSWTKQAPMLSRRSGAAAAVMDGLLYVIGGSDGDVPMNTVERFNPLDGTWYVCPPMLTARENAGCCVYLGRLFVTGGRDDLNLELSTAEKFDPDALRWTPVKHMRCKRNNMSLMVFNGSLLAVGGFDGITNLKTIEVYNHESNTWRHFGSMKTKHPGGHVAILTTKHGYSL
;
A
#
# COMPACT_ATOMS: atom_id res chain seq x y z
N MET A 1 -3.28 24.56 28.18
CA MET A 1 -2.18 24.00 28.99
C MET A 1 -1.82 22.65 28.39
N PRO A 2 -0.64 22.44 27.82
CA PRO A 2 -0.24 21.12 27.35
C PRO A 2 0.21 20.28 28.52
N LEU A 3 -0.35 19.09 28.65
CA LEU A 3 0.04 18.08 29.60
C LEU A 3 1.48 17.65 29.34
N ARG A 4 2.38 17.95 30.27
CA ARG A 4 3.71 17.35 30.33
C ARG A 4 3.54 15.87 30.64
N ASN A 5 3.87 15.00 29.69
CA ASN A 5 4.13 13.60 29.95
C ASN A 5 5.56 13.25 29.57
N SER A 6 6.23 12.70 30.57
CA SER A 6 7.43 11.84 30.61
C SER A 6 8.20 11.69 29.30
N LYS A 7 9.50 11.93 29.38
CA LYS A 7 10.57 11.75 28.38
C LYS A 7 10.44 10.44 27.56
N GLY A 8 9.51 10.42 26.62
CA GLY A 8 9.47 9.43 25.56
C GLY A 8 10.09 10.06 24.31
N LYS A 9 11.07 9.42 23.72
CA LYS A 9 11.65 9.80 22.43
C LYS A 9 10.51 9.84 21.41
N VAL A 10 10.13 11.03 20.96
CA VAL A 10 9.12 11.21 19.91
C VAL A 10 9.76 10.75 18.61
N GLY A 11 9.30 9.61 18.09
CA GLY A 11 9.72 9.15 16.76
C GLY A 11 9.13 10.07 15.69
N CYS A 12 9.95 10.44 14.71
CA CYS A 12 9.49 11.17 13.53
C CYS A 12 9.10 10.17 12.43
N GLN A 13 7.93 10.36 11.83
CA GLN A 13 7.53 9.58 10.67
C GLN A 13 8.16 10.16 9.40
N MET A 14 8.66 9.26 8.54
CA MET A 14 9.15 9.57 7.21
C MET A 14 8.29 8.84 6.18
N LEU A 15 7.93 9.55 5.13
CA LEU A 15 7.16 9.02 4.00
C LEU A 15 8.11 8.67 2.87
N TYR A 16 8.03 7.43 2.38
CA TYR A 16 8.83 6.97 1.25
C TYR A 16 7.91 6.62 0.08
N THR A 17 8.18 7.17 -1.08
CA THR A 17 7.57 6.73 -2.34
C THR A 17 8.56 5.83 -3.07
N VAL A 18 8.14 4.63 -3.40
CA VAL A 18 9.05 3.56 -3.82
C VAL A 18 8.59 2.94 -5.12
N GLY A 19 9.53 2.83 -6.04
CA GLY A 19 9.35 2.12 -7.28
C GLY A 19 8.55 2.89 -8.31
N GLY A 20 7.96 2.14 -9.19
CA GLY A 20 7.36 2.65 -10.40
C GLY A 20 8.35 2.63 -11.55
N TRP A 21 7.86 2.15 -12.69
CA TRP A 21 8.69 2.01 -13.88
C TRP A 21 7.83 2.16 -15.14
N THR A 22 8.38 2.86 -16.12
CA THR A 22 7.89 2.85 -17.49
C THR A 22 9.07 2.61 -18.44
N GLN A 23 8.78 2.22 -19.68
CA GLN A 23 9.81 2.11 -20.71
C GLN A 23 10.50 3.45 -20.99
N GLU A 24 9.79 4.55 -20.78
CA GLU A 24 10.28 5.92 -20.97
C GLU A 24 11.16 6.40 -19.81
N ASP A 25 10.88 5.94 -18.59
CA ASP A 25 11.66 6.26 -17.38
C ASP A 25 11.94 4.98 -16.56
N PRO A 26 13.06 4.31 -16.84
CA PRO A 26 13.42 3.08 -16.14
C PRO A 26 14.11 3.31 -14.78
N SER A 27 14.17 4.52 -14.28
CA SER A 27 15.01 4.87 -13.13
C SER A 27 14.57 4.28 -11.79
N CYS A 28 13.32 3.81 -11.65
CA CYS A 28 12.76 3.28 -10.39
C CYS A 28 13.09 4.14 -9.18
N PRO A 29 12.71 5.42 -9.18
CA PRO A 29 13.14 6.35 -8.17
C PRO A 29 12.57 6.01 -6.80
N VAL A 30 13.33 6.36 -5.76
CA VAL A 30 12.88 6.32 -4.37
C VAL A 30 13.04 7.72 -3.81
N GLU A 31 11.96 8.24 -3.24
CA GLU A 31 11.94 9.56 -2.63
C GLU A 31 11.51 9.47 -1.17
N GLN A 32 12.11 10.29 -0.34
CA GLN A 32 11.76 10.44 1.08
C GLN A 32 11.22 11.84 1.32
N PHE A 33 10.09 11.95 2.00
CA PHE A 33 9.60 13.20 2.55
C PHE A 33 9.91 13.30 4.04
N CYS A 34 10.67 14.34 4.40
CA CYS A 34 10.97 14.70 5.77
C CYS A 34 10.05 15.85 6.22
N PRO A 35 9.10 15.63 7.14
CA PRO A 35 8.18 16.69 7.56
C PRO A 35 8.85 17.82 8.34
N LEU A 36 9.97 17.54 9.02
CA LEU A 36 10.71 18.57 9.75
C LEU A 36 11.38 19.59 8.82
N GLU A 37 11.85 19.13 7.68
CA GLU A 37 12.50 19.97 6.67
C GLU A 37 11.51 20.44 5.59
N ASN A 38 10.32 19.82 5.55
CA ASN A 38 9.31 20.01 4.51
C ASN A 38 9.88 19.81 3.10
N GLU A 39 10.72 18.80 2.96
CA GLU A 39 11.50 18.56 1.74
C GLU A 39 11.43 17.10 1.29
N TRP A 40 11.41 16.91 -0.03
CA TRP A 40 11.58 15.63 -0.70
C TRP A 40 13.05 15.42 -1.06
N LYS A 41 13.59 14.25 -0.72
CA LYS A 41 14.98 13.86 -1.03
C LYS A 41 14.99 12.61 -1.89
N ASN A 42 15.87 12.56 -2.88
CA ASN A 42 16.14 11.34 -3.63
C ASN A 42 16.97 10.39 -2.78
N MET A 43 16.53 9.14 -2.72
CA MET A 43 17.21 8.05 -2.04
C MET A 43 17.72 7.04 -3.06
N ALA A 44 18.47 6.02 -2.61
CA ALA A 44 18.97 4.98 -3.50
C ALA A 44 17.82 4.27 -4.23
N SER A 45 17.96 4.10 -5.54
CA SER A 45 17.00 3.37 -6.37
C SER A 45 17.04 1.88 -6.10
N MET A 46 15.92 1.17 -6.35
CA MET A 46 15.89 -0.29 -6.27
C MET A 46 16.90 -0.93 -7.23
N ILE A 47 17.36 -2.13 -6.90
CA ILE A 47 18.28 -2.91 -7.72
C ILE A 47 17.60 -3.34 -9.03
N ASN A 48 16.34 -3.77 -8.94
CA ASN A 48 15.57 -4.24 -10.09
C ASN A 48 14.46 -3.25 -10.43
N HIS A 49 14.34 -2.95 -11.73
CA HIS A 49 13.25 -2.13 -12.25
C HIS A 49 11.94 -2.91 -12.25
N ARG A 50 10.90 -2.38 -11.60
CA ARG A 50 9.58 -3.02 -11.57
C ARG A 50 8.46 -2.04 -11.23
N GLY A 51 7.38 -2.15 -12.01
CA GLY A 51 6.09 -1.55 -11.72
C GLY A 51 5.13 -2.57 -11.12
N ASN A 52 3.98 -2.11 -10.63
CA ASN A 52 2.98 -2.93 -9.91
C ASN A 52 3.60 -3.73 -8.75
N VAL A 53 4.60 -3.14 -8.14
CA VAL A 53 5.33 -3.66 -6.98
C VAL A 53 4.52 -3.40 -5.72
N ALA A 54 4.51 -4.37 -4.81
CA ALA A 54 3.97 -4.15 -3.46
C ALA A 54 5.06 -3.62 -2.53
N VAL A 55 4.69 -2.70 -1.65
CA VAL A 55 5.60 -2.01 -0.73
C VAL A 55 5.01 -2.04 0.68
N CYS A 56 5.83 -2.39 1.67
CA CYS A 56 5.43 -2.36 3.07
C CYS A 56 6.64 -2.14 3.99
N GLY A 57 6.43 -1.40 5.07
CA GLY A 57 7.41 -1.24 6.12
C GLY A 57 7.34 -2.38 7.14
N LEU A 58 8.50 -2.86 7.59
CA LEU A 58 8.60 -3.84 8.67
C LEU A 58 9.91 -3.62 9.44
N TYR A 59 9.81 -3.45 10.77
CA TYR A 59 10.98 -3.25 11.66
C TYR A 59 11.97 -2.20 11.17
N GLY A 60 11.47 -1.05 10.72
CA GLY A 60 12.30 0.07 10.27
C GLY A 60 12.96 -0.13 8.90
N LYS A 61 12.58 -1.13 8.16
CA LYS A 61 13.00 -1.41 6.77
C LYS A 61 11.82 -1.32 5.83
N ILE A 62 12.08 -1.11 4.55
CA ILE A 62 11.07 -1.17 3.50
C ILE A 62 11.28 -2.43 2.67
N TYR A 63 10.22 -3.19 2.47
CA TYR A 63 10.20 -4.38 1.62
C TYR A 63 9.41 -4.10 0.36
N THR A 64 9.97 -4.50 -0.79
CA THR A 64 9.30 -4.47 -2.08
C THR A 64 9.19 -5.88 -2.62
N VAL A 65 8.00 -6.24 -3.07
CA VAL A 65 7.66 -7.62 -3.41
C VAL A 65 7.01 -7.68 -4.78
N GLY A 66 7.46 -8.59 -5.62
CA GLY A 66 6.84 -8.90 -6.89
C GLY A 66 6.93 -7.80 -7.93
N GLY A 67 5.86 -7.60 -8.68
CA GLY A 67 5.79 -6.65 -9.77
C GLY A 67 6.23 -7.23 -11.13
N SER A 68 6.45 -6.34 -12.09
CA SER A 68 6.86 -6.68 -13.46
C SER A 68 7.84 -5.63 -13.99
N ASP A 69 8.79 -6.06 -14.82
CA ASP A 69 9.67 -5.18 -15.59
C ASP A 69 9.14 -4.90 -17.03
N GLY A 70 7.88 -5.26 -17.28
CA GLY A 70 7.24 -5.14 -18.59
C GLY A 70 7.48 -6.34 -19.51
N VAL A 71 8.41 -7.22 -19.18
CA VAL A 71 8.74 -8.44 -19.92
C VAL A 71 8.45 -9.68 -19.08
N THR A 72 8.86 -9.66 -17.82
CA THR A 72 8.73 -10.79 -16.89
C THR A 72 8.06 -10.36 -15.59
N TYR A 73 7.29 -11.27 -15.02
CA TYR A 73 6.73 -11.14 -13.68
C TYR A 73 7.77 -11.60 -12.64
N LYS A 74 7.77 -10.96 -11.49
CA LYS A 74 8.83 -11.14 -10.48
C LYS A 74 8.32 -11.85 -9.24
N SER A 75 9.16 -12.73 -8.68
CA SER A 75 8.97 -13.33 -7.36
C SER A 75 9.95 -12.79 -6.32
N ASN A 76 10.95 -12.04 -6.76
CA ASN A 76 12.00 -11.54 -5.88
C ASN A 76 11.51 -10.43 -4.95
N VAL A 77 12.22 -10.31 -3.84
CA VAL A 77 11.98 -9.34 -2.78
C VAL A 77 13.24 -8.52 -2.58
N GLU A 78 13.10 -7.21 -2.46
CA GLU A 78 14.19 -6.32 -2.08
C GLU A 78 13.88 -5.63 -0.77
N ARG A 79 14.90 -5.33 0.01
CA ARG A 79 14.79 -4.66 1.30
C ARG A 79 15.67 -3.42 1.33
N TYR A 80 15.08 -2.30 1.72
CA TYR A 80 15.76 -1.02 1.89
C TYR A 80 16.08 -0.75 3.36
N ASP A 81 17.33 -0.38 3.61
CA ASP A 81 17.78 0.11 4.91
C ASP A 81 17.94 1.63 4.86
N PRO A 82 17.11 2.42 5.56
CA PRO A 82 17.22 3.87 5.55
C PRO A 82 18.48 4.38 6.27
N GLN A 83 19.07 3.61 7.19
CA GLN A 83 20.29 4.01 7.90
C GLN A 83 21.51 4.03 6.98
N THR A 84 21.60 3.09 6.07
CA THR A 84 22.71 2.98 5.11
C THR A 84 22.36 3.51 3.73
N ASN A 85 21.07 3.86 3.48
CA ASN A 85 20.54 4.23 2.17
C ASN A 85 20.90 3.19 1.10
N THR A 86 20.70 1.91 1.41
CA THR A 86 21.04 0.80 0.50
C THR A 86 19.90 -0.19 0.37
N TRP A 87 19.80 -0.79 -0.82
CA TRP A 87 18.93 -1.92 -1.12
C TRP A 87 19.71 -3.22 -1.07
N SER A 88 19.09 -4.27 -0.57
CA SER A 88 19.62 -5.64 -0.57
C SER A 88 18.61 -6.61 -1.16
N ASN A 89 19.10 -7.68 -1.77
CA ASN A 89 18.30 -8.74 -2.38
C ASN A 89 18.51 -10.10 -1.69
N ASP A 90 18.96 -10.08 -0.45
CA ASP A 90 19.21 -11.26 0.40
C ASP A 90 17.91 -11.82 1.03
N VAL A 91 16.77 -11.22 0.75
CA VAL A 91 15.46 -11.67 1.22
C VAL A 91 14.96 -12.82 0.35
N ALA A 92 14.45 -13.86 1.00
CA ALA A 92 13.89 -15.02 0.28
C ALA A 92 12.76 -14.59 -0.69
N PRO A 93 12.74 -15.12 -1.92
CA PRO A 93 11.70 -14.83 -2.89
C PRO A 93 10.38 -15.50 -2.53
N LEU A 94 9.27 -15.00 -3.12
CA LEU A 94 7.98 -15.69 -3.14
C LEU A 94 8.09 -17.04 -3.88
N SER A 95 7.14 -17.94 -3.65
CA SER A 95 7.06 -19.23 -4.32
C SER A 95 6.74 -19.14 -5.81
N SER A 96 6.13 -18.02 -6.24
CA SER A 96 5.77 -17.76 -7.62
C SER A 96 5.84 -16.26 -7.95
N PRO A 97 6.03 -15.89 -9.23
CA PRO A 97 5.94 -14.49 -9.64
C PRO A 97 4.56 -13.92 -9.38
N ARG A 98 4.48 -12.66 -8.94
CA ARG A 98 3.22 -11.98 -8.69
C ARG A 98 3.32 -10.50 -8.99
N SER A 99 2.60 -10.05 -10.01
CA SER A 99 2.34 -8.62 -10.26
C SER A 99 0.98 -8.25 -9.67
N GLY A 100 0.85 -7.03 -9.15
CA GLY A 100 -0.38 -6.62 -8.48
C GLY A 100 -0.67 -7.40 -7.19
N VAL A 101 0.36 -7.96 -6.58
CA VAL A 101 0.28 -8.59 -5.25
C VAL A 101 0.01 -7.53 -4.19
N CYS A 102 -0.82 -7.85 -3.22
CA CYS A 102 -1.05 -7.02 -2.05
C CYS A 102 -0.11 -7.42 -0.93
N LEU A 103 0.50 -6.45 -0.27
CA LEU A 103 1.44 -6.67 0.83
C LEU A 103 1.00 -5.87 2.06
N VAL A 104 0.92 -6.54 3.20
CA VAL A 104 0.54 -5.91 4.46
C VAL A 104 1.30 -6.53 5.63
N GLU A 105 1.62 -5.71 6.62
CA GLU A 105 2.23 -6.17 7.89
C GLU A 105 1.13 -6.50 8.89
N MET A 106 1.27 -7.63 9.57
CA MET A 106 0.46 -7.99 10.72
C MET A 106 1.28 -8.83 11.71
N ASP A 107 1.33 -8.40 12.95
CA ASP A 107 2.01 -9.09 14.06
C ASP A 107 3.49 -9.41 13.80
N GLY A 108 4.20 -8.53 13.11
CA GLY A 108 5.62 -8.68 12.80
C GLY A 108 5.92 -9.59 11.60
N TYR A 109 4.90 -9.96 10.82
CA TYR A 109 5.02 -10.71 9.57
C TYR A 109 4.53 -9.89 8.38
N LEU A 110 5.06 -10.17 7.20
CA LEU A 110 4.50 -9.68 5.94
C LEU A 110 3.58 -10.74 5.34
N TYR A 111 2.40 -10.32 4.90
CA TYR A 111 1.47 -11.15 4.14
C TYR A 111 1.43 -10.68 2.70
N ALA A 112 1.76 -11.59 1.78
CA ALA A 112 1.64 -11.38 0.33
C ALA A 112 0.38 -12.10 -0.17
N LEU A 113 -0.54 -11.34 -0.73
CA LEU A 113 -1.92 -11.77 -1.00
C LEU A 113 -2.22 -11.63 -2.49
N GLY A 114 -2.59 -12.72 -3.11
CA GLY A 114 -3.04 -12.72 -4.50
C GLY A 114 -1.97 -12.31 -5.51
N GLY A 115 -2.40 -11.59 -6.52
CA GLY A 115 -1.60 -11.13 -7.64
C GLY A 115 -1.85 -11.92 -8.92
N TYR A 116 -1.11 -11.54 -9.98
CA TYR A 116 -1.14 -12.16 -11.30
C TYR A 116 0.22 -12.79 -11.60
N ASP A 117 0.24 -14.06 -11.95
CA ASP A 117 1.47 -14.83 -12.13
C ASP A 117 2.01 -14.86 -13.57
N GLY A 118 1.31 -14.20 -14.48
CA GLY A 118 1.57 -14.20 -15.92
C GLY A 118 0.58 -15.03 -16.72
N MET A 119 -0.25 -15.83 -16.04
CA MET A 119 -1.29 -16.65 -16.66
C MET A 119 -2.66 -16.42 -16.04
N VAL A 120 -2.75 -16.37 -14.72
CA VAL A 120 -4.01 -16.23 -13.99
C VAL A 120 -3.83 -15.37 -12.74
N CYS A 121 -4.92 -14.74 -12.30
CA CYS A 121 -5.00 -14.19 -10.95
C CYS A 121 -5.06 -15.33 -9.93
N THR A 122 -4.42 -15.13 -8.80
CA THR A 122 -4.33 -16.15 -7.75
C THR A 122 -5.04 -15.71 -6.46
N ASN A 123 -5.45 -16.68 -5.66
CA ASN A 123 -5.98 -16.48 -4.31
C ASN A 123 -4.96 -16.88 -3.23
N THR A 124 -3.77 -17.26 -3.61
CA THR A 124 -2.76 -17.77 -2.68
C THR A 124 -2.21 -16.70 -1.76
N VAL A 125 -1.85 -17.09 -0.55
CA VAL A 125 -1.32 -16.21 0.49
C VAL A 125 -0.04 -16.83 1.03
N GLU A 126 1.00 -16.00 1.14
CA GLU A 126 2.27 -16.36 1.77
C GLU A 126 2.59 -15.39 2.90
N ARG A 127 3.21 -15.89 3.95
CA ARG A 127 3.63 -15.09 5.11
C ARG A 127 5.14 -15.15 5.27
N TYR A 128 5.77 -13.97 5.33
CA TYR A 128 7.21 -13.82 5.56
C TYR A 128 7.53 -13.68 7.03
N ASN A 129 8.47 -14.51 7.50
CA ASN A 129 9.07 -14.41 8.82
C ASN A 129 10.46 -13.78 8.69
N PRO A 130 10.69 -12.52 9.16
CA PRO A 130 11.97 -11.84 8.99
C PRO A 130 13.11 -12.46 9.80
N LYS A 131 12.81 -13.16 10.90
CA LYS A 131 13.82 -13.83 11.73
C LYS A 131 14.37 -15.08 11.04
N MET A 132 13.53 -15.78 10.30
CA MET A 132 13.89 -17.02 9.60
C MET A 132 14.21 -16.77 8.12
N ASN A 133 13.98 -15.57 7.61
CA ASN A 133 14.10 -15.22 6.19
C ASN A 133 13.39 -16.27 5.30
N SER A 134 12.15 -16.55 5.59
CA SER A 134 11.39 -17.54 4.84
C SER A 134 9.92 -17.16 4.69
N TRP A 135 9.36 -17.57 3.55
CA TRP A 135 7.93 -17.48 3.26
C TRP A 135 7.26 -18.82 3.53
N THR A 136 6.11 -18.81 4.19
CA THR A 136 5.28 -19.98 4.44
C THR A 136 3.89 -19.76 3.88
N LYS A 137 3.35 -20.82 3.27
CA LYS A 137 2.00 -20.81 2.71
C LYS A 137 0.97 -20.67 3.83
N GLN A 138 -0.01 -19.81 3.62
CA GLN A 138 -1.15 -19.60 4.50
C GLN A 138 -2.44 -20.05 3.81
N ALA A 139 -3.57 -20.07 4.54
CA ALA A 139 -4.88 -20.34 3.97
C ALA A 139 -5.16 -19.39 2.79
N PRO A 140 -5.59 -19.90 1.62
CA PRO A 140 -5.90 -19.07 0.48
C PRO A 140 -7.15 -18.23 0.72
N MET A 141 -7.21 -17.06 0.07
CA MET A 141 -8.42 -16.25 0.05
C MET A 141 -9.58 -16.99 -0.61
N LEU A 142 -10.79 -16.54 -0.33
CA LEU A 142 -12.02 -17.09 -0.93
C LEU A 142 -12.12 -16.74 -2.43
N SER A 143 -11.53 -15.61 -2.85
CA SER A 143 -11.54 -15.16 -4.25
C SER A 143 -10.13 -14.94 -4.76
N ARG A 144 -9.92 -15.17 -6.05
CA ARG A 144 -8.72 -14.74 -6.77
C ARG A 144 -8.73 -13.22 -6.88
N ARG A 145 -7.59 -12.57 -6.56
CA ARG A 145 -7.50 -11.11 -6.54
C ARG A 145 -6.12 -10.65 -7.01
N SER A 146 -6.10 -9.80 -8.02
CA SER A 146 -4.94 -8.99 -8.40
C SER A 146 -5.30 -7.51 -8.26
N GLY A 147 -4.37 -6.70 -7.79
CA GLY A 147 -4.63 -5.29 -7.54
C GLY A 147 -5.63 -5.04 -6.41
N ALA A 148 -5.73 -5.96 -5.45
CA ALA A 148 -6.49 -5.76 -4.23
C ALA A 148 -5.79 -4.78 -3.29
N ALA A 149 -6.55 -4.15 -2.41
CA ALA A 149 -6.04 -3.40 -1.28
C ALA A 149 -6.20 -4.22 0.01
N ALA A 150 -5.35 -3.97 1.00
CA ALA A 150 -5.45 -4.64 2.30
C ALA A 150 -5.09 -3.70 3.44
N ALA A 151 -5.71 -3.95 4.60
CA ALA A 151 -5.38 -3.29 5.85
C ALA A 151 -5.70 -4.18 7.03
N VAL A 152 -5.03 -3.94 8.15
CA VAL A 152 -5.29 -4.63 9.42
C VAL A 152 -6.09 -3.71 10.33
N MET A 153 -7.22 -4.20 10.83
CA MET A 153 -8.09 -3.49 11.75
C MET A 153 -8.59 -4.47 12.82
N ASP A 154 -8.40 -4.09 14.08
CA ASP A 154 -8.81 -4.91 15.23
C ASP A 154 -8.27 -6.35 15.19
N GLY A 155 -7.02 -6.52 14.78
CA GLY A 155 -6.36 -7.83 14.68
C GLY A 155 -6.82 -8.71 13.52
N LEU A 156 -7.65 -8.19 12.61
CA LEU A 156 -8.14 -8.87 11.43
C LEU A 156 -7.55 -8.26 10.16
N LEU A 157 -7.17 -9.10 9.21
CA LEU A 157 -6.63 -8.68 7.92
C LEU A 157 -7.75 -8.62 6.88
N TYR A 158 -8.08 -7.40 6.43
CA TYR A 158 -9.10 -7.15 5.42
C TYR A 158 -8.45 -7.07 4.04
N VAL A 159 -9.04 -7.76 3.07
CA VAL A 159 -8.65 -7.67 1.65
C VAL A 159 -9.87 -7.23 0.85
N ILE A 160 -9.67 -6.22 0.01
CA ILE A 160 -10.74 -5.40 -0.53
C ILE A 160 -10.55 -5.28 -2.03
N GLY A 161 -11.60 -5.63 -2.79
CA GLY A 161 -11.65 -5.44 -4.22
C GLY A 161 -10.57 -6.21 -4.99
N GLY A 162 -9.95 -5.53 -5.93
CA GLY A 162 -9.06 -6.14 -6.92
C GLY A 162 -9.85 -6.69 -8.10
N SER A 163 -9.15 -7.41 -8.99
CA SER A 163 -9.73 -8.10 -10.14
C SER A 163 -9.53 -9.61 -10.01
N ASP A 164 -10.51 -10.38 -10.42
CA ASP A 164 -10.41 -11.85 -10.50
C ASP A 164 -9.72 -12.34 -11.79
N GLY A 165 -9.36 -11.38 -12.66
CA GLY A 165 -8.79 -11.60 -14.00
C GLY A 165 -9.74 -11.20 -15.12
N ASP A 166 -11.04 -11.16 -14.85
CA ASP A 166 -12.07 -10.77 -15.80
C ASP A 166 -12.62 -9.37 -15.51
N VAL A 167 -12.97 -9.10 -14.26
CA VAL A 167 -13.59 -7.84 -13.85
C VAL A 167 -13.09 -7.35 -12.48
N PRO A 168 -13.05 -6.04 -12.24
CA PRO A 168 -12.92 -5.49 -10.89
C PRO A 168 -14.08 -5.90 -9.99
N MET A 169 -13.78 -6.11 -8.72
CA MET A 169 -14.73 -6.62 -7.72
C MET A 169 -15.03 -5.59 -6.65
N ASN A 170 -16.24 -5.66 -6.09
CA ASN A 170 -16.60 -4.93 -4.88
C ASN A 170 -16.52 -5.79 -3.61
N THR A 171 -16.20 -7.06 -3.74
CA THR A 171 -16.17 -8.01 -2.63
C THR A 171 -15.04 -7.74 -1.66
N VAL A 172 -15.30 -8.08 -0.39
CA VAL A 172 -14.38 -7.90 0.72
C VAL A 172 -14.37 -9.18 1.54
N GLU A 173 -13.19 -9.60 1.97
CA GLU A 173 -13.01 -10.73 2.88
C GLU A 173 -12.00 -10.38 3.95
N ARG A 174 -12.06 -11.06 5.10
CA ARG A 174 -11.14 -10.86 6.20
C ARG A 174 -10.57 -12.17 6.72
N PHE A 175 -9.32 -12.13 7.11
CA PHE A 175 -8.59 -13.24 7.70
C PHE A 175 -8.46 -13.05 9.21
N ASN A 176 -8.83 -14.08 9.97
CA ASN A 176 -8.58 -14.16 11.40
C ASN A 176 -7.36 -15.05 11.65
N PRO A 177 -6.22 -14.49 12.12
CA PRO A 177 -5.02 -15.28 12.37
C PRO A 177 -5.17 -16.28 13.53
N LEU A 178 -6.14 -16.09 14.41
CA LEU A 178 -6.37 -16.97 15.56
C LEU A 178 -6.94 -18.32 15.16
N ASP A 179 -7.81 -18.36 14.15
CA ASP A 179 -8.40 -19.62 13.64
C ASP A 179 -7.91 -19.99 12.22
N GLY A 180 -7.13 -19.11 11.58
CA GLY A 180 -6.59 -19.34 10.25
C GLY A 180 -7.64 -19.36 9.13
N THR A 181 -8.78 -18.71 9.30
CA THR A 181 -9.92 -18.76 8.39
C THR A 181 -10.24 -17.42 7.77
N TRP A 182 -10.68 -17.45 6.50
CA TRP A 182 -11.22 -16.31 5.77
C TRP A 182 -12.73 -16.25 5.89
N TYR A 183 -13.26 -15.04 6.10
CA TYR A 183 -14.69 -14.76 6.25
C TYR A 183 -15.13 -13.71 5.24
N VAL A 184 -16.32 -13.87 4.68
CA VAL A 184 -16.96 -12.88 3.81
C VAL A 184 -17.37 -11.66 4.63
N CYS A 185 -17.08 -10.47 4.10
CA CYS A 185 -17.50 -9.20 4.65
C CYS A 185 -18.52 -8.53 3.73
N PRO A 186 -19.28 -7.51 4.21
CA PRO A 186 -20.13 -6.71 3.36
C PRO A 186 -19.33 -6.10 2.18
N PRO A 187 -19.86 -6.16 0.95
CA PRO A 187 -19.19 -5.61 -0.22
C PRO A 187 -19.19 -4.08 -0.21
N MET A 188 -18.19 -3.50 -0.89
CA MET A 188 -18.15 -2.06 -1.16
C MET A 188 -19.34 -1.61 -2.01
N LEU A 189 -19.60 -0.31 -2.01
CA LEU A 189 -20.59 0.32 -2.89
C LEU A 189 -20.16 0.29 -4.37
N THR A 190 -18.84 0.30 -4.62
CA THR A 190 -18.26 0.35 -5.96
C THR A 190 -17.21 -0.75 -6.12
N ALA A 191 -17.21 -1.44 -7.27
CA ALA A 191 -16.15 -2.35 -7.65
C ALA A 191 -14.87 -1.54 -7.92
N ARG A 192 -13.73 -1.98 -7.37
CA ARG A 192 -12.45 -1.26 -7.45
C ARG A 192 -11.29 -2.23 -7.56
N GLU A 193 -10.43 -2.02 -8.54
CA GLU A 193 -9.07 -2.56 -8.55
C GLU A 193 -8.05 -1.43 -8.41
N ASN A 194 -6.88 -1.71 -7.86
CA ASN A 194 -5.79 -0.76 -7.66
C ASN A 194 -6.20 0.49 -6.86
N ALA A 195 -7.11 0.32 -5.93
CA ALA A 195 -7.52 1.35 -4.99
C ALA A 195 -6.52 1.47 -3.83
N GLY A 196 -6.54 2.62 -3.16
CA GLY A 196 -5.86 2.81 -1.88
C GLY A 196 -6.78 2.43 -0.71
N CYS A 197 -6.19 1.84 0.32
CA CYS A 197 -6.90 1.43 1.53
C CYS A 197 -6.08 1.73 2.78
N CYS A 198 -6.74 2.20 3.82
CA CYS A 198 -6.10 2.52 5.09
C CYS A 198 -7.12 2.55 6.22
N VAL A 199 -6.70 2.16 7.43
CA VAL A 199 -7.51 2.35 8.64
C VAL A 199 -7.27 3.76 9.17
N TYR A 200 -8.33 4.53 9.31
CA TYR A 200 -8.32 5.89 9.80
C TYR A 200 -9.52 6.15 10.72
N LEU A 201 -9.25 6.64 11.94
CA LEU A 201 -10.27 6.91 12.96
C LEU A 201 -11.22 5.72 13.22
N GLY A 202 -10.68 4.51 13.28
CA GLY A 202 -11.43 3.29 13.54
C GLY A 202 -12.32 2.81 12.38
N ARG A 203 -12.11 3.35 11.18
CA ARG A 203 -12.84 2.99 9.96
C ARG A 203 -11.86 2.57 8.86
N LEU A 204 -12.31 1.71 7.98
CA LEU A 204 -11.56 1.28 6.82
C LEU A 204 -11.92 2.17 5.63
N PHE A 205 -10.99 3.05 5.23
CA PHE A 205 -11.15 3.95 4.09
C PHE A 205 -10.61 3.30 2.83
N VAL A 206 -11.37 3.42 1.74
CA VAL A 206 -10.97 2.97 0.40
C VAL A 206 -11.21 4.10 -0.59
N THR A 207 -10.21 4.42 -1.40
CA THR A 207 -10.30 5.53 -2.35
C THR A 207 -9.75 5.16 -3.71
N GLY A 208 -10.30 5.74 -4.75
CA GLY A 208 -9.77 5.65 -6.10
C GLY A 208 -9.86 4.25 -6.70
N GLY A 209 -8.86 3.91 -7.47
CA GLY A 209 -8.83 2.69 -8.26
C GLY A 209 -9.51 2.84 -9.62
N ARG A 210 -9.85 1.72 -10.23
CA ARG A 210 -10.57 1.62 -11.49
C ARG A 210 -11.78 0.70 -11.31
N ASP A 211 -12.92 1.08 -11.90
CA ASP A 211 -14.17 0.34 -11.77
C ASP A 211 -14.36 -0.71 -12.88
N ASP A 212 -15.50 -1.40 -12.85
CA ASP A 212 -15.88 -2.41 -13.81
C ASP A 212 -16.28 -1.86 -15.20
N LEU A 213 -16.32 -0.55 -15.36
CA LEU A 213 -16.46 0.15 -16.65
C LEU A 213 -15.13 0.66 -17.18
N ASN A 214 -14.01 0.25 -16.58
CA ASN A 214 -12.64 0.70 -16.90
C ASN A 214 -12.42 2.21 -16.73
N LEU A 215 -13.13 2.84 -15.79
CA LEU A 215 -13.00 4.26 -15.47
C LEU A 215 -12.16 4.45 -14.22
N GLU A 216 -11.18 5.34 -14.29
CA GLU A 216 -10.44 5.79 -13.12
C GLU A 216 -11.36 6.56 -12.17
N LEU A 217 -11.18 6.32 -10.87
CA LEU A 217 -12.08 6.80 -9.83
C LEU A 217 -11.45 7.89 -8.97
N SER A 218 -12.25 8.91 -8.64
CA SER A 218 -11.98 9.86 -7.56
C SER A 218 -12.80 9.56 -6.30
N THR A 219 -13.75 8.65 -6.38
CA THR A 219 -14.69 8.33 -5.30
C THR A 219 -14.03 7.64 -4.13
N ALA A 220 -14.59 7.81 -2.95
CA ALA A 220 -14.12 7.24 -1.70
C ALA A 220 -15.29 6.71 -0.88
N GLU A 221 -15.03 5.69 -0.09
CA GLU A 221 -16.01 5.09 0.82
C GLU A 221 -15.30 4.56 2.08
N LYS A 222 -16.06 4.40 3.16
CA LYS A 222 -15.53 3.87 4.41
C LYS A 222 -16.44 2.78 4.99
N PHE A 223 -15.80 1.82 5.64
CA PHE A 223 -16.46 0.72 6.33
C PHE A 223 -16.45 0.92 7.84
N ASP A 224 -17.64 0.81 8.43
CA ASP A 224 -17.83 0.79 9.87
C ASP A 224 -17.91 -0.67 10.35
N PRO A 225 -16.93 -1.17 11.13
CA PRO A 225 -16.93 -2.56 11.57
C PRO A 225 -18.03 -2.88 12.58
N ASP A 226 -18.55 -1.89 13.29
CA ASP A 226 -19.64 -2.07 14.27
C ASP A 226 -21.00 -2.13 13.57
N ALA A 227 -21.23 -1.23 12.63
CA ALA A 227 -22.45 -1.19 11.83
C ALA A 227 -22.46 -2.20 10.67
N LEU A 228 -21.31 -2.79 10.34
CA LEU A 228 -21.10 -3.68 9.19
C LEU A 228 -21.57 -3.06 7.87
N ARG A 229 -21.26 -1.78 7.66
CA ARG A 229 -21.78 -1.01 6.53
C ARG A 229 -20.74 -0.09 5.92
N TRP A 230 -20.74 -0.03 4.57
CA TRP A 230 -20.03 0.95 3.76
C TRP A 230 -20.85 2.21 3.57
N THR A 231 -20.22 3.36 3.71
CA THR A 231 -20.85 4.67 3.47
C THR A 231 -19.95 5.52 2.59
N PRO A 232 -20.53 6.39 1.71
CA PRO A 232 -19.73 7.29 0.88
C PRO A 232 -18.94 8.29 1.72
N VAL A 233 -17.74 8.62 1.23
CA VAL A 233 -16.93 9.73 1.67
C VAL A 233 -16.85 10.73 0.51
N LYS A 234 -16.61 12.01 0.78
CA LYS A 234 -16.39 13.00 -0.27
C LYS A 234 -15.31 12.51 -1.23
N HIS A 235 -15.54 12.65 -2.53
CA HIS A 235 -14.57 12.27 -3.55
C HIS A 235 -13.29 13.12 -3.48
N MET A 236 -12.16 12.53 -3.86
CA MET A 236 -10.91 13.26 -4.07
C MET A 236 -11.05 14.31 -5.18
N ARG A 237 -10.11 15.23 -5.25
CA ARG A 237 -10.04 16.24 -6.31
C ARG A 237 -9.61 15.65 -7.66
N CYS A 238 -8.74 14.63 -7.62
CA CYS A 238 -8.27 13.91 -8.79
C CYS A 238 -8.74 12.46 -8.78
N LYS A 239 -8.96 11.91 -9.97
CA LYS A 239 -9.04 10.46 -10.17
C LYS A 239 -7.66 9.86 -9.91
N ARG A 240 -7.60 8.72 -9.23
CA ARG A 240 -6.33 8.07 -8.87
C ARG A 240 -6.48 6.56 -8.95
N ASN A 241 -5.99 5.99 -10.01
CA ASN A 241 -5.85 4.55 -10.18
C ASN A 241 -4.42 4.14 -9.85
N ASN A 242 -4.22 3.00 -9.22
CA ASN A 242 -2.91 2.50 -8.79
C ASN A 242 -2.19 3.51 -7.87
N MET A 243 -2.88 3.88 -6.82
CA MET A 243 -2.48 4.89 -5.84
C MET A 243 -2.16 4.27 -4.49
N SER A 244 -1.65 5.08 -3.58
CA SER A 244 -1.50 4.72 -2.16
C SER A 244 -2.35 5.62 -1.27
N LEU A 245 -2.94 5.03 -0.25
CA LEU A 245 -3.68 5.72 0.81
C LEU A 245 -3.08 5.34 2.15
N MET A 246 -2.78 6.33 3.00
CA MET A 246 -2.15 6.06 4.28
C MET A 246 -2.35 7.18 5.29
N VAL A 247 -2.15 6.85 6.56
CA VAL A 247 -2.09 7.83 7.64
C VAL A 247 -0.64 8.23 7.89
N PHE A 248 -0.35 9.50 7.73
CA PHE A 248 0.96 10.10 7.96
C PHE A 248 0.83 11.27 8.93
N ASN A 249 1.51 11.20 10.07
CA ASN A 249 1.40 12.17 11.16
C ASN A 249 -0.06 12.53 11.53
N GLY A 250 -0.92 11.50 11.61
CA GLY A 250 -2.33 11.64 11.97
C GLY A 250 -3.25 12.12 10.85
N SER A 251 -2.73 12.37 9.65
CA SER A 251 -3.52 12.82 8.49
C SER A 251 -3.64 11.71 7.44
N LEU A 252 -4.80 11.58 6.84
CA LEU A 252 -5.05 10.62 5.75
C LEU A 252 -4.63 11.24 4.43
N LEU A 253 -3.64 10.63 3.78
CA LEU A 253 -3.06 11.08 2.51
C LEU A 253 -3.39 10.13 1.37
N ALA A 254 -3.76 10.69 0.23
CA ALA A 254 -3.88 10.02 -1.06
C ALA A 254 -2.70 10.44 -1.95
N VAL A 255 -1.88 9.47 -2.38
CA VAL A 255 -0.60 9.73 -3.02
C VAL A 255 -0.56 9.15 -4.43
N GLY A 256 -0.23 9.98 -5.40
CA GLY A 256 0.08 9.57 -6.77
C GLY A 256 -1.08 8.92 -7.52
N GLY A 257 -0.74 7.94 -8.32
CA GLY A 257 -1.67 7.22 -9.18
C GLY A 257 -1.81 7.81 -10.58
N PHE A 258 -2.74 7.25 -11.35
CA PHE A 258 -3.04 7.61 -12.75
C PHE A 258 -4.46 8.16 -12.84
N ASP A 259 -4.64 9.31 -13.49
CA ASP A 259 -5.93 9.99 -13.59
C ASP A 259 -6.76 9.66 -14.84
N GLY A 260 -6.23 8.79 -15.69
CA GLY A 260 -6.77 8.44 -17.01
C GLY A 260 -6.02 9.10 -18.17
N ILE A 261 -5.17 10.09 -17.89
CA ILE A 261 -4.38 10.82 -18.87
C ILE A 261 -2.89 10.77 -18.51
N THR A 262 -2.54 11.04 -17.26
CA THR A 262 -1.16 11.15 -16.80
C THR A 262 -0.97 10.52 -15.41
N ASN A 263 0.25 10.09 -15.14
CA ASN A 263 0.66 9.73 -13.78
C ASN A 263 0.86 10.97 -12.93
N LEU A 264 0.36 10.94 -11.71
CA LEU A 264 0.30 12.11 -10.82
C LEU A 264 1.49 12.14 -9.87
N LYS A 265 2.03 13.34 -9.64
CA LYS A 265 2.97 13.64 -8.55
C LYS A 265 2.26 14.16 -7.30
N THR A 266 0.99 14.52 -7.42
CA THR A 266 0.25 15.25 -6.41
C THR A 266 -0.20 14.33 -5.27
N ILE A 267 -0.31 14.94 -4.10
CA ILE A 267 -0.79 14.34 -2.86
C ILE A 267 -1.96 15.18 -2.35
N GLU A 268 -3.03 14.51 -1.94
CA GLU A 268 -4.19 15.13 -1.29
C GLU A 268 -4.29 14.70 0.15
N VAL A 269 -4.78 15.57 1.01
CA VAL A 269 -5.05 15.28 2.41
C VAL A 269 -6.54 15.43 2.69
N TYR A 270 -7.09 14.45 3.43
CA TYR A 270 -8.48 14.43 3.85
C TYR A 270 -8.67 15.11 5.21
N ASN A 271 -9.66 16.02 5.27
CA ASN A 271 -10.13 16.60 6.51
C ASN A 271 -11.46 15.93 6.90
N HIS A 272 -11.47 15.17 7.99
CA HIS A 272 -12.64 14.42 8.42
C HIS A 272 -13.75 15.29 9.01
N GLU A 273 -13.42 16.44 9.60
CA GLU A 273 -14.42 17.36 10.19
C GLU A 273 -15.25 18.03 9.11
N SER A 274 -14.61 18.48 8.03
CA SER A 274 -15.28 19.12 6.90
C SER A 274 -15.69 18.13 5.80
N ASN A 275 -15.25 16.87 5.88
CA ASN A 275 -15.43 15.85 4.83
C ASN A 275 -14.96 16.38 3.45
N THR A 276 -13.75 16.90 3.40
CA THR A 276 -13.16 17.49 2.18
C THR A 276 -11.74 17.03 1.95
N TRP A 277 -11.32 17.02 0.68
CA TRP A 277 -9.95 16.80 0.26
C TRP A 277 -9.31 18.12 -0.20
N ARG A 278 -8.06 18.35 0.16
CA ARG A 278 -7.28 19.49 -0.29
C ARG A 278 -5.91 19.06 -0.78
N HIS A 279 -5.27 19.88 -1.58
CA HIS A 279 -3.89 19.67 -2.00
C HIS A 279 -2.94 19.70 -0.80
N PHE A 280 -2.09 18.69 -0.68
CA PHE A 280 -1.07 18.60 0.36
C PHE A 280 0.31 19.01 -0.18
N GLY A 281 0.68 18.51 -1.35
CA GLY A 281 1.98 18.74 -1.95
C GLY A 281 2.20 17.87 -3.17
N SER A 282 3.44 17.82 -3.64
CA SER A 282 3.83 17.01 -4.78
C SER A 282 5.19 16.35 -4.56
N MET A 283 5.32 15.11 -5.01
CA MET A 283 6.60 14.42 -5.14
C MET A 283 7.46 15.10 -6.21
N LYS A 284 8.76 14.86 -6.24
CA LYS A 284 9.66 15.35 -7.31
C LYS A 284 9.41 14.64 -8.63
N THR A 285 9.16 13.33 -8.57
CA THR A 285 8.97 12.47 -9.73
C THR A 285 7.65 11.74 -9.70
N LYS A 286 7.24 11.19 -10.85
CA LYS A 286 6.11 10.28 -10.97
C LYS A 286 6.57 8.88 -10.56
N HIS A 287 5.67 8.10 -9.99
CA HIS A 287 5.92 6.71 -9.56
C HIS A 287 4.86 5.76 -10.14
N PRO A 288 4.81 5.56 -11.48
CA PRO A 288 3.78 4.73 -12.11
C PRO A 288 3.90 3.27 -11.65
N GLY A 289 2.87 2.77 -10.97
CA GLY A 289 2.89 1.42 -10.38
C GLY A 289 3.82 1.27 -9.17
N GLY A 290 4.31 2.39 -8.60
CA GLY A 290 4.98 2.45 -7.32
C GLY A 290 4.00 2.66 -6.18
N HIS A 291 4.48 2.47 -4.95
CA HIS A 291 3.68 2.62 -3.74
C HIS A 291 4.46 3.32 -2.62
N VAL A 292 3.82 3.49 -1.51
CA VAL A 292 4.32 4.27 -0.39
C VAL A 292 4.50 3.40 0.85
N ALA A 293 5.55 3.69 1.61
CA ALA A 293 5.74 3.17 2.95
C ALA A 293 5.99 4.31 3.94
N ILE A 294 5.63 4.09 5.20
CA ILE A 294 5.94 4.99 6.30
C ILE A 294 6.87 4.27 7.26
N LEU A 295 7.96 4.92 7.64
CA LEU A 295 8.84 4.46 8.69
C LEU A 295 8.90 5.48 9.82
N THR A 296 8.92 4.98 11.05
CA THR A 296 9.13 5.80 12.23
C THR A 296 10.60 5.71 12.64
N THR A 297 11.30 6.83 12.57
CA THR A 297 12.71 6.90 13.00
C THR A 297 12.75 7.26 14.49
N LYS A 298 13.50 6.51 15.27
CA LYS A 298 13.87 6.92 16.63
C LYS A 298 15.03 7.91 16.49
N HIS A 299 14.78 9.20 16.68
CA HIS A 299 15.86 10.16 16.80
C HIS A 299 16.69 9.87 18.08
N GLY A 300 17.84 9.27 17.90
CA GLY A 300 18.92 9.42 18.82
C GLY A 300 19.61 10.75 18.49
N TYR A 301 19.47 11.76 19.33
CA TYR A 301 20.40 12.87 19.29
C TYR A 301 21.78 12.32 19.68
N SER A 302 22.68 12.19 18.72
CA SER A 302 24.10 12.25 19.02
C SER A 302 24.40 13.73 19.27
N LEU A 303 24.74 14.04 20.50
CA LEU A 303 25.40 15.30 20.88
C LEU A 303 26.78 15.36 20.24
#